data_e6299f8bebdd7b03e20c90ac8a41cfbf
#
_entry.id   e6299f8bebdd7b03e20c90ac8a41cfbf
#
_cell.length_a   1.000
_cell.length_b   1.000
_cell.length_c   1.000
_cell.angle_alpha   90.00
_cell.angle_beta   90.00
_cell.angle_gamma   90.00
#
_symmetry.space_group_name_H-M   'P 1'
#
loop_
_entity.id
_entity.type
_entity.pdbx_description
1 polymer ?
#
loop_
_entity_poly.entity_id
_entity_poly.type
_entity_poly.pdbx_seq_one_letter_code
_entity_poly.pdbx_strand_id
1 'polypeptide(L)'
;ASLRKLMSVNYTKPDPAGLTAADQVSAISDKAHEMVKRQYNTLNRSLLPLLEQHAIHLLSMADLNEEQHAFVKNYFDDELYPALTPMADDSSRPFPFIGNNTLNIALRIYKNGNKKDRKFATVQVPDVFPRVVVLPGAPNQFILIEEIIKAFVGSLFINYTVKETSCYRVMRDLDLDVAEEDTSD
;
A
#
# COMPACT_ATOMS: atom_id res chain seq x y z
N ALA A 1 14.70 -15.35 -3.40
CA ALA A 1 16.04 -14.70 -3.44
C ALA A 1 17.05 -15.56 -4.20
N SER A 2 17.20 -16.85 -3.90
CA SER A 2 18.20 -17.75 -4.53
C SER A 2 18.03 -17.90 -6.05
N LEU A 3 16.81 -18.04 -6.59
CA LEU A 3 16.58 -18.13 -8.03
C LEU A 3 17.04 -16.89 -8.79
N ARG A 4 16.75 -15.68 -8.26
CA ARG A 4 17.21 -14.42 -8.87
C ARG A 4 18.73 -14.29 -8.83
N LYS A 5 19.38 -14.76 -7.76
CA LYS A 5 20.85 -14.83 -7.67
C LYS A 5 21.44 -15.76 -8.72
N LEU A 6 20.81 -16.92 -8.97
CA LEU A 6 21.21 -17.83 -10.06
C LEU A 6 21.05 -17.17 -11.43
N MET A 7 19.96 -16.43 -11.65
CA MET A 7 19.75 -15.69 -12.89
C MET A 7 20.80 -14.59 -13.10
N SER A 8 21.18 -13.85 -12.04
CA SER A 8 22.20 -12.78 -12.15
C SER A 8 23.58 -13.25 -12.53
N VAL A 9 23.91 -14.52 -12.25
CA VAL A 9 25.17 -15.16 -12.69
C VAL A 9 25.01 -16.01 -13.96
N ASN A 10 23.90 -15.83 -14.69
CA ASN A 10 23.59 -16.59 -15.93
C ASN A 10 23.64 -18.11 -15.77
N TYR A 11 23.23 -18.65 -14.61
CA TYR A 11 23.16 -20.07 -14.39
C TYR A 11 21.96 -20.66 -15.13
N THR A 12 22.26 -21.47 -16.17
CA THR A 12 21.26 -22.02 -17.08
C THR A 12 20.98 -23.50 -16.86
N LYS A 13 21.68 -24.17 -15.93
CA LYS A 13 21.50 -25.61 -15.69
C LYS A 13 20.10 -25.84 -15.11
N PRO A 14 19.31 -26.75 -15.73
CA PRO A 14 17.99 -27.10 -15.22
C PRO A 14 18.07 -27.83 -13.88
N ASP A 15 16.99 -27.73 -13.11
CA ASP A 15 16.76 -28.52 -11.92
C ASP A 15 16.34 -29.96 -12.27
N PRO A 16 16.14 -30.85 -11.29
CA PRO A 16 15.68 -32.24 -11.55
C PRO A 16 14.33 -32.33 -12.28
N ALA A 17 13.51 -31.28 -12.27
CA ALA A 17 12.25 -31.19 -13.01
C ALA A 17 12.42 -30.64 -14.44
N GLY A 18 13.64 -30.30 -14.83
CA GLY A 18 13.97 -29.78 -16.17
C GLY A 18 13.76 -28.29 -16.33
N LEU A 19 13.54 -27.52 -15.23
CA LEU A 19 13.30 -26.11 -15.27
C LEU A 19 14.56 -25.31 -14.96
N THR A 20 14.86 -24.29 -15.77
CA THR A 20 15.89 -23.30 -15.44
C THR A 20 15.39 -22.35 -14.33
N ALA A 21 16.32 -21.61 -13.71
CA ALA A 21 15.95 -20.58 -12.71
C ALA A 21 14.98 -19.53 -13.27
N ALA A 22 15.12 -19.18 -14.55
CA ALA A 22 14.23 -18.24 -15.23
C ALA A 22 12.83 -18.84 -15.42
N ASP A 23 12.73 -20.10 -15.85
CA ASP A 23 11.45 -20.80 -16.00
C ASP A 23 10.71 -20.91 -14.68
N GLN A 24 11.43 -21.23 -13.59
CA GLN A 24 10.85 -21.30 -12.24
C GLN A 24 10.32 -19.94 -11.78
N VAL A 25 11.09 -18.85 -11.99
CA VAL A 25 10.63 -17.50 -11.61
C VAL A 25 9.39 -17.10 -12.42
N SER A 26 9.35 -17.43 -13.72
CA SER A 26 8.17 -17.17 -14.55
C SER A 26 6.96 -17.96 -14.04
N ALA A 27 7.09 -19.25 -13.83
CA ALA A 27 6.01 -20.10 -13.33
C ALA A 27 5.49 -19.65 -11.95
N ILE A 28 6.38 -19.25 -11.04
CA ILE A 28 6.02 -18.70 -9.73
C ILE A 28 5.25 -17.38 -9.92
N SER A 29 5.71 -16.50 -10.79
CA SER A 29 5.05 -15.23 -11.08
C SER A 29 3.63 -15.44 -11.61
N ASP A 30 3.48 -16.32 -12.61
CA ASP A 30 2.17 -16.62 -13.20
C ASP A 30 1.21 -17.20 -12.17
N LYS A 31 1.71 -18.13 -11.34
CA LYS A 31 0.89 -18.72 -10.27
C LYS A 31 0.51 -17.71 -9.20
N ALA A 32 1.44 -16.85 -8.81
CA ALA A 32 1.16 -15.78 -7.84
C ALA A 32 0.09 -14.81 -8.38
N HIS A 33 0.18 -14.39 -9.65
CA HIS A 33 -0.83 -13.55 -10.27
C HIS A 33 -2.21 -14.21 -10.36
N GLU A 34 -2.25 -15.51 -10.69
CA GLU A 34 -3.50 -16.28 -10.66
C GLU A 34 -4.13 -16.29 -9.27
N MET A 35 -3.32 -16.55 -8.23
CA MET A 35 -3.78 -16.56 -6.83
C MET A 35 -4.33 -15.19 -6.41
N VAL A 36 -3.61 -14.10 -6.71
CA VAL A 36 -4.05 -12.72 -6.41
C VAL A 36 -5.35 -12.40 -7.14
N LYS A 37 -5.45 -12.73 -8.43
CA LYS A 37 -6.69 -12.55 -9.21
C LYS A 37 -7.87 -13.31 -8.59
N ARG A 38 -7.66 -14.54 -8.15
CA ARG A 38 -8.68 -15.35 -7.47
C ARG A 38 -9.09 -14.72 -6.13
N GLN A 39 -8.11 -14.24 -5.35
CA GLN A 39 -8.36 -13.57 -4.07
C GLN A 39 -9.24 -12.34 -4.25
N TYR A 40 -8.90 -11.44 -5.18
CA TYR A 40 -9.70 -10.23 -5.43
C TYR A 40 -11.07 -10.54 -6.04
N ASN A 41 -11.17 -11.54 -6.90
CA ASN A 41 -12.46 -11.99 -7.41
C ASN A 41 -13.36 -12.52 -6.29
N THR A 42 -12.82 -13.31 -5.37
CA THR A 42 -13.58 -13.81 -4.21
C THR A 42 -14.03 -12.67 -3.31
N LEU A 43 -13.12 -11.72 -3.01
CA LEU A 43 -13.45 -10.54 -2.20
C LEU A 43 -14.59 -9.74 -2.84
N ASN A 44 -14.39 -9.31 -4.11
CA ASN A 44 -15.27 -8.32 -4.74
C ASN A 44 -16.60 -8.92 -5.24
N ARG A 45 -16.59 -10.20 -5.64
CA ARG A 45 -17.78 -10.83 -6.26
C ARG A 45 -18.56 -11.74 -5.32
N SER A 46 -17.96 -12.11 -4.18
CA SER A 46 -18.61 -13.01 -3.23
C SER A 46 -18.71 -12.40 -1.84
N LEU A 47 -17.59 -12.02 -1.23
CA LEU A 47 -17.57 -11.60 0.18
C LEU A 47 -18.24 -10.24 0.39
N LEU A 48 -17.87 -9.21 -0.39
CA LEU A 48 -18.48 -7.88 -0.23
C LEU A 48 -19.99 -7.89 -0.52
N PRO A 49 -20.50 -8.53 -1.61
CA PRO A 49 -21.93 -8.66 -1.82
C PRO A 49 -22.65 -9.46 -0.71
N LEU A 50 -21.97 -10.47 -0.13
CA LEU A 50 -22.56 -11.24 0.96
C LEU A 50 -22.67 -10.40 2.24
N LEU A 51 -21.68 -9.57 2.55
CA LEU A 51 -21.74 -8.61 3.67
C LEU A 51 -22.93 -7.66 3.49
N GLU A 52 -23.12 -7.10 2.29
CA GLU A 52 -24.27 -6.25 1.96
C GLU A 52 -25.62 -6.96 2.18
N GLN A 53 -25.74 -8.23 1.79
CA GLN A 53 -26.95 -9.04 2.05
C GLN A 53 -27.23 -9.23 3.53
N HIS A 54 -26.21 -9.18 4.37
CA HIS A 54 -26.32 -9.26 5.84
C HIS A 54 -26.35 -7.88 6.51
N ALA A 55 -26.66 -6.83 5.76
CA ALA A 55 -26.69 -5.44 6.23
C ALA A 55 -25.40 -4.99 6.92
N ILE A 56 -24.25 -5.47 6.45
CA ILE A 56 -22.91 -5.00 6.83
C ILE A 56 -22.35 -4.21 5.66
N HIS A 57 -22.17 -2.92 5.84
CA HIS A 57 -21.82 -1.98 4.76
C HIS A 57 -20.41 -1.45 4.93
N LEU A 58 -19.52 -1.80 4.01
CA LEU A 58 -18.20 -1.21 3.90
C LEU A 58 -18.27 -0.05 2.90
N LEU A 59 -18.32 1.18 3.43
CA LEU A 59 -18.54 2.38 2.67
C LEU A 59 -17.23 2.97 2.13
N SER A 60 -17.31 3.66 1.01
CA SER A 60 -16.28 4.57 0.51
C SER A 60 -16.59 6.01 0.93
N MET A 61 -15.63 6.94 0.76
CA MET A 61 -15.85 8.35 1.05
C MET A 61 -17.04 8.95 0.28
N ALA A 62 -17.32 8.45 -0.94
CA ALA A 62 -18.43 8.94 -1.77
C ALA A 62 -19.82 8.52 -1.26
N ASP A 63 -19.89 7.49 -0.43
CA ASP A 63 -21.13 6.92 0.08
C ASP A 63 -21.54 7.51 1.44
N LEU A 64 -20.66 8.32 2.05
CA LEU A 64 -20.89 8.90 3.37
C LEU A 64 -21.94 10.03 3.32
N ASN A 65 -22.79 10.09 4.34
CA ASN A 65 -23.63 11.24 4.58
C ASN A 65 -22.87 12.39 5.28
N GLU A 66 -23.51 13.55 5.49
CA GLU A 66 -22.87 14.73 6.06
C GLU A 66 -22.34 14.50 7.48
N GLU A 67 -23.08 13.79 8.33
CA GLU A 67 -22.65 13.44 9.70
C GLU A 67 -21.40 12.56 9.69
N GLN A 68 -21.40 11.56 8.83
CA GLN A 68 -20.27 10.63 8.65
C GLN A 68 -19.05 11.34 8.06
N HIS A 69 -19.26 12.24 7.10
CA HIS A 69 -18.17 13.07 6.58
C HIS A 69 -17.55 13.95 7.66
N ALA A 70 -18.36 14.60 8.49
CA ALA A 70 -17.86 15.39 9.60
C ALA A 70 -17.09 14.53 10.61
N PHE A 71 -17.61 13.34 10.93
CA PHE A 71 -16.96 12.39 11.82
C PHE A 71 -15.58 11.96 11.30
N VAL A 72 -15.48 11.50 10.05
CA VAL A 72 -14.18 11.04 9.51
C VAL A 72 -13.19 12.19 9.32
N LYS A 73 -13.67 13.40 9.07
CA LYS A 73 -12.82 14.59 9.01
C LYS A 73 -12.23 14.92 10.38
N ASN A 74 -13.04 14.94 11.43
CA ASN A 74 -12.58 15.16 12.79
C ASN A 74 -11.63 14.04 13.24
N TYR A 75 -11.98 12.80 12.98
CA TYR A 75 -11.12 11.64 13.28
C TYR A 75 -9.76 11.75 12.57
N PHE A 76 -9.76 12.20 11.31
CA PHE A 76 -8.51 12.46 10.61
C PHE A 76 -7.71 13.58 11.27
N ASP A 77 -8.31 14.73 11.55
CA ASP A 77 -7.60 15.90 12.07
C ASP A 77 -7.04 15.68 13.48
N ASP A 78 -7.85 15.09 14.35
CA ASP A 78 -7.54 14.98 15.78
C ASP A 78 -6.67 13.76 16.10
N GLU A 79 -6.86 12.65 15.38
CA GLU A 79 -6.24 11.37 15.73
C GLU A 79 -5.20 10.93 14.69
N LEU A 80 -5.57 10.92 13.40
CA LEU A 80 -4.70 10.35 12.38
C LEU A 80 -3.59 11.30 11.97
N TYR A 81 -3.91 12.58 11.71
CA TYR A 81 -2.96 13.57 11.22
C TYR A 81 -1.69 13.67 12.08
N PRO A 82 -1.76 13.72 13.43
CA PRO A 82 -0.57 13.78 14.27
C PRO A 82 0.31 12.52 14.22
N ALA A 83 -0.28 11.37 13.87
CA ALA A 83 0.42 10.08 13.82
C ALA A 83 1.01 9.78 12.42
N LEU A 84 0.62 10.54 11.39
CA LEU A 84 1.08 10.31 10.04
C LEU A 84 2.45 10.95 9.78
N THR A 85 3.35 10.18 9.18
CA THR A 85 4.67 10.66 8.77
C THR A 85 4.79 10.60 7.25
N PRO A 86 4.59 11.74 6.54
CA PRO A 86 4.75 11.79 5.10
C PRO A 86 6.21 11.74 4.70
N MET A 87 6.54 10.91 3.72
CA MET A 87 7.88 10.79 3.15
C MET A 87 7.77 11.05 1.64
N ALA A 88 8.49 12.05 1.14
CA ALA A 88 8.58 12.31 -0.29
C ALA A 88 9.95 11.89 -0.81
N ASP A 89 9.97 11.33 -2.02
CA ASP A 89 11.20 11.05 -2.75
C ASP A 89 11.87 12.37 -3.12
N ASP A 90 13.11 12.51 -2.70
CA ASP A 90 13.97 13.64 -3.04
C ASP A 90 15.28 13.09 -3.61
N SER A 91 15.70 13.63 -4.75
CA SER A 91 16.97 13.24 -5.41
C SER A 91 18.21 13.37 -4.50
N SER A 92 18.09 14.09 -3.40
CA SER A 92 19.15 14.27 -2.38
C SER A 92 19.10 13.26 -1.23
N ARG A 93 18.08 12.38 -1.18
CA ARG A 93 17.90 11.40 -0.10
C ARG A 93 17.64 10.02 -0.68
N PRO A 94 18.14 8.95 -0.03
CA PRO A 94 17.79 7.59 -0.44
C PRO A 94 16.28 7.37 -0.31
N PHE A 95 15.76 6.45 -1.12
CA PHE A 95 14.36 6.04 -1.04
C PHE A 95 13.99 5.65 0.40
N PRO A 96 12.84 6.11 0.93
CA PRO A 96 12.47 5.86 2.31
C PRO A 96 12.36 4.36 2.59
N PHE A 97 12.84 3.96 3.76
CA PHE A 97 12.72 2.58 4.21
C PHE A 97 11.25 2.27 4.52
N ILE A 98 10.70 1.30 3.78
CA ILE A 98 9.35 0.80 3.99
C ILE A 98 9.41 -0.46 4.85
N GLY A 99 8.68 -0.49 5.95
CA GLY A 99 8.59 -1.66 6.83
C GLY A 99 8.07 -2.90 6.11
N ASN A 100 8.55 -4.10 6.53
CA ASN A 100 8.06 -5.35 5.96
C ASN A 100 6.58 -5.54 6.28
N ASN A 101 5.78 -5.83 5.26
CA ASN A 101 4.33 -6.07 5.34
C ASN A 101 3.49 -4.92 5.94
N THR A 102 4.04 -3.71 6.08
CA THR A 102 3.27 -2.54 6.50
C THR A 102 2.34 -2.06 5.39
N LEU A 103 1.15 -1.59 5.76
CA LEU A 103 0.24 -0.95 4.81
C LEU A 103 0.68 0.49 4.59
N ASN A 104 0.86 0.87 3.33
CA ASN A 104 1.31 2.20 2.95
C ASN A 104 0.43 2.76 1.84
N ILE A 105 0.37 4.08 1.77
CA ILE A 105 -0.27 4.82 0.71
C ILE A 105 0.82 5.45 -0.15
N ALA A 106 0.91 5.02 -1.39
CA ALA A 106 1.74 5.64 -2.42
C ALA A 106 1.01 6.84 -3.01
N LEU A 107 1.71 7.92 -3.21
CA LEU A 107 1.17 9.14 -3.79
C LEU A 107 2.02 9.61 -4.96
N ARG A 108 1.36 10.11 -5.99
CA ARG A 108 1.99 10.93 -7.00
C ARG A 108 1.64 12.38 -6.71
N ILE A 109 2.65 13.16 -6.35
CA ILE A 109 2.51 14.58 -6.02
C ILE A 109 3.27 15.43 -7.05
N TYR A 110 2.88 16.67 -7.22
CA TYR A 110 3.61 17.66 -8.00
C TYR A 110 3.53 19.03 -7.34
N LYS A 111 4.61 19.78 -7.47
CA LYS A 111 4.68 21.12 -6.89
C LYS A 111 3.63 22.04 -7.52
N ASN A 112 2.94 22.82 -6.70
CA ASN A 112 1.94 23.76 -7.17
C ASN A 112 2.56 24.73 -8.18
N GLY A 113 1.87 24.92 -9.34
CA GLY A 113 2.38 25.72 -10.45
C GLY A 113 3.34 24.99 -11.40
N ASN A 114 3.84 23.79 -11.07
CA ASN A 114 4.73 23.04 -11.95
C ASN A 114 4.31 21.57 -12.10
N LYS A 115 3.43 21.28 -13.05
CA LYS A 115 2.95 19.91 -13.34
C LYS A 115 4.04 18.96 -13.89
N LYS A 116 5.22 19.49 -14.24
CA LYS A 116 6.36 18.67 -14.73
C LYS A 116 7.20 18.14 -13.57
N ASP A 117 7.20 18.82 -12.43
CA ASP A 117 7.92 18.40 -11.21
C ASP A 117 7.08 17.36 -10.44
N ARG A 118 7.11 16.13 -10.95
CA ARG A 118 6.38 14.99 -10.36
C ARG A 118 7.30 14.27 -9.39
N LYS A 119 6.80 14.03 -8.19
CA LYS A 119 7.49 13.27 -7.15
C LYS A 119 6.64 12.10 -6.69
N PHE A 120 7.31 11.06 -6.26
CA PHE A 120 6.71 9.98 -5.48
C PHE A 120 6.70 10.40 -4.00
N ALA A 121 5.64 10.07 -3.31
CA ALA A 121 5.59 10.19 -1.86
C ALA A 121 4.89 8.96 -1.27
N THR A 122 5.12 8.71 -0.02
CA THR A 122 4.48 7.62 0.69
C THR A 122 4.12 8.04 2.11
N VAL A 123 3.03 7.45 2.61
CA VAL A 123 2.57 7.60 3.99
C VAL A 123 2.25 6.21 4.51
N GLN A 124 2.86 5.81 5.62
CA GLN A 124 2.50 4.56 6.28
C GLN A 124 1.15 4.73 6.99
N VAL A 125 0.27 3.75 6.83
CA VAL A 125 -0.95 3.65 7.63
C VAL A 125 -0.55 3.16 9.02
N PRO A 126 -0.81 3.92 10.10
CA PRO A 126 -0.41 3.53 11.43
C PRO A 126 -1.19 2.29 11.90
N ASP A 127 -0.51 1.32 12.46
CA ASP A 127 -1.08 0.06 12.96
C ASP A 127 -1.63 0.15 14.39
N VAL A 128 -1.38 1.29 15.05
CA VAL A 128 -1.93 1.58 16.39
C VAL A 128 -3.44 1.87 16.36
N PHE A 129 -3.99 2.20 15.19
CA PHE A 129 -5.42 2.43 15.01
C PHE A 129 -6.11 1.21 14.39
N PRO A 130 -7.39 0.98 14.72
CA PRO A 130 -8.16 -0.07 14.06
C PRO A 130 -8.32 0.24 12.57
N ARG A 131 -8.06 -0.76 11.72
CA ARG A 131 -8.17 -0.59 10.26
C ARG A 131 -9.61 -0.37 9.80
N VAL A 132 -10.58 -0.96 10.51
CA VAL A 132 -12.01 -0.83 10.25
C VAL A 132 -12.58 0.18 11.23
N VAL A 133 -13.04 1.30 10.73
CA VAL A 133 -13.60 2.41 11.51
C VAL A 133 -15.12 2.32 11.47
N VAL A 134 -15.77 2.28 12.64
CA VAL A 134 -17.22 2.27 12.78
C VAL A 134 -17.75 3.68 12.51
N LEU A 135 -18.75 3.81 11.66
CA LEU A 135 -19.38 5.08 11.34
C LEU A 135 -20.58 5.38 12.26
N PRO A 136 -20.82 6.65 12.60
CA PRO A 136 -21.99 7.03 13.38
C PRO A 136 -23.29 6.97 12.58
N GLY A 137 -24.42 7.06 13.27
CA GLY A 137 -25.75 7.27 12.70
C GLY A 137 -26.47 6.00 12.22
N ALA A 138 -25.75 4.95 11.84
CA ALA A 138 -26.37 3.69 11.41
C ALA A 138 -25.55 2.48 11.88
N PRO A 139 -26.23 1.39 12.31
CA PRO A 139 -25.53 0.17 12.70
C PRO A 139 -24.86 -0.49 11.48
N ASN A 140 -23.75 -1.19 11.75
CA ASN A 140 -23.05 -2.01 10.75
C ASN A 140 -22.52 -1.23 9.53
N GLN A 141 -22.27 0.06 9.66
CA GLN A 141 -21.58 0.84 8.63
C GLN A 141 -20.14 1.13 9.03
N PHE A 142 -19.24 0.85 8.11
CA PHE A 142 -17.79 0.87 8.35
C PHE A 142 -17.07 1.55 7.18
N ILE A 143 -15.91 2.14 7.47
CA ILE A 143 -14.96 2.62 6.46
C ILE A 143 -13.56 2.14 6.81
N LEU A 144 -12.72 1.90 5.81
CA LEU A 144 -11.32 1.57 6.05
C LEU A 144 -10.52 2.84 6.35
N ILE A 145 -9.60 2.75 7.32
CA ILE A 145 -8.74 3.88 7.72
C ILE A 145 -7.93 4.43 6.55
N GLU A 146 -7.48 3.57 5.63
CA GLU A 146 -6.75 3.98 4.43
C GLU A 146 -7.61 4.81 3.47
N GLU A 147 -8.94 4.62 3.44
CA GLU A 147 -9.84 5.47 2.65
C GLU A 147 -9.93 6.88 3.25
N ILE A 148 -10.01 6.98 4.58
CA ILE A 148 -10.00 8.25 5.30
C ILE A 148 -8.68 8.98 5.02
N ILE A 149 -7.55 8.30 5.22
CA ILE A 149 -6.23 8.91 4.99
C ILE A 149 -6.09 9.37 3.54
N LYS A 150 -6.45 8.57 2.54
CA LYS A 150 -6.39 8.94 1.12
C LYS A 150 -7.20 10.20 0.81
N ALA A 151 -8.36 10.36 1.44
CA ALA A 151 -9.23 11.51 1.21
C ALA A 151 -8.61 12.82 1.69
N PHE A 152 -7.88 12.80 2.80
CA PHE A 152 -7.36 14.01 3.45
C PHE A 152 -5.83 14.14 3.38
N VAL A 153 -5.13 13.17 2.82
CA VAL A 153 -3.66 13.11 2.77
C VAL A 153 -3.01 14.34 2.12
N GLY A 154 -3.77 15.07 1.29
CA GLY A 154 -3.29 16.30 0.67
C GLY A 154 -2.86 17.37 1.67
N SER A 155 -3.45 17.39 2.86
CA SER A 155 -3.09 18.34 3.93
C SER A 155 -1.67 18.12 4.50
N LEU A 156 -1.11 16.93 4.32
CA LEU A 156 0.26 16.60 4.75
C LEU A 156 1.34 17.17 3.81
N PHE A 157 0.98 17.57 2.59
CA PHE A 157 1.92 17.99 1.56
C PHE A 157 1.72 19.45 1.18
N ILE A 158 2.21 20.34 2.04
CA ILE A 158 2.10 21.81 1.82
C ILE A 158 2.82 22.18 0.51
N ASN A 159 2.19 23.00 -0.32
CA ASN A 159 2.65 23.43 -1.65
C ASN A 159 2.74 22.33 -2.72
N TYR A 160 2.14 21.18 -2.47
CA TYR A 160 1.99 20.12 -3.47
C TYR A 160 0.52 19.78 -3.69
N THR A 161 0.23 19.32 -4.90
CA THR A 161 -1.07 18.74 -5.25
C THR A 161 -0.92 17.24 -5.37
N VAL A 162 -1.77 16.48 -4.68
CA VAL A 162 -1.86 15.03 -4.81
C VAL A 162 -2.68 14.71 -6.06
N LYS A 163 -2.10 13.94 -6.98
CA LYS A 163 -2.76 13.52 -8.23
C LYS A 163 -3.44 12.16 -8.10
N GLU A 164 -2.73 11.22 -7.53
CA GLU A 164 -3.15 9.83 -7.42
C GLU A 164 -2.70 9.24 -6.11
N THR A 165 -3.49 8.32 -5.59
CA THR A 165 -3.15 7.54 -4.39
C THR A 165 -3.42 6.06 -4.64
N SER A 166 -2.58 5.19 -4.09
CA SER A 166 -2.76 3.74 -4.12
C SER A 166 -2.23 3.11 -2.86
N CYS A 167 -2.92 2.10 -2.36
CA CYS A 167 -2.41 1.30 -1.24
C CYS A 167 -1.42 0.25 -1.73
N TYR A 168 -0.37 0.01 -0.95
CA TYR A 168 0.61 -1.03 -1.25
C TYR A 168 1.23 -1.62 0.03
N ARG A 169 1.82 -2.80 -0.12
CA ARG A 169 2.67 -3.44 0.88
C ARG A 169 3.94 -3.93 0.24
N VAL A 170 5.03 -3.90 0.99
CA VAL A 170 6.30 -4.49 0.58
C VAL A 170 6.53 -5.74 1.42
N MET A 171 6.64 -6.87 0.78
CA MET A 171 7.09 -8.11 1.43
C MET A 171 8.56 -8.32 1.10
N ARG A 172 9.38 -8.45 2.13
CA ARG A 172 10.80 -8.74 2.00
C ARG A 172 11.07 -10.18 2.40
N ASP A 173 12.06 -10.76 1.72
CA ASP A 173 12.66 -12.02 2.14
C ASP A 173 13.43 -11.79 3.44
N LEU A 174 13.24 -12.66 4.44
CA LEU A 174 13.93 -12.56 5.72
C LEU A 174 15.43 -12.93 5.62
N ASP A 175 15.84 -13.59 4.53
CA ASP A 175 17.23 -13.87 4.20
C ASP A 175 17.91 -12.68 3.48
N LEU A 176 17.77 -11.48 4.01
CA LEU A 176 18.68 -10.40 3.63
C LEU A 176 20.01 -10.68 4.32
N ASP A 177 21.00 -11.18 3.58
CA ASP A 177 22.39 -10.98 3.91
C ASP A 177 22.57 -9.48 4.13
N VAL A 178 22.80 -9.09 5.36
CA VAL A 178 23.32 -7.77 5.68
C VAL A 178 24.64 -7.71 4.92
N ALA A 179 24.66 -7.00 3.80
CA ALA A 179 25.92 -6.67 3.14
C ALA A 179 26.70 -5.91 4.19
N GLU A 180 27.73 -6.56 4.74
CA GLU A 180 28.74 -5.89 5.52
C GLU A 180 29.23 -4.72 4.66
N GLU A 181 28.93 -3.50 5.09
CA GLU A 181 29.63 -2.33 4.57
C GLU A 181 31.09 -2.57 4.88
N ASP A 182 31.87 -2.90 3.85
CA ASP A 182 33.32 -2.87 3.89
C ASP A 182 33.72 -1.46 4.30
N THR A 183 33.93 -1.28 5.60
CA THR A 183 34.73 -0.20 6.12
C THR A 183 36.18 -0.56 5.82
N SER A 184 36.60 -0.28 4.60
CA SER A 184 38.01 -0.25 4.25
C SER A 184 38.56 1.15 4.58
N ASP A 185 39.50 1.17 5.46
CA ASP A 185 40.38 2.30 5.86
C ASP A 185 40.92 3.12 4.68
#